data_83e7e00ad32d3cc954235ed7faab1e46
#
_entry.id   83e7e00ad32d3cc954235ed7faab1e46
#
_cell.length_a   1.000
_cell.length_b   1.000
_cell.length_c   1.000
_cell.angle_alpha   90.00
_cell.angle_beta   90.00
_cell.angle_gamma   90.00
#
_symmetry.space_group_name_H-M   'P 1'
#
loop_
_entity.id
_entity.type
_entity.pdbx_description
1 polymer ?
#
loop_
_entity_poly.entity_id
_entity_poly.type
_entity_poly.pdbx_seq_one_letter_code
_entity_poly.pdbx_strand_id
1 'polypeptide(L)'
;MAATNPALTQHTPVKPPRRRSRRRHDCIRAVCFFLAVSVAVSAGISVLVHRWLAPVTVSFDLTLTVDQFRDQMAQQISAEHPLTEDQIAQTSRRFQDAMNDSLQEYSRTHHAVILVTPAVVTGTPDITADIQAAIAEKMNGGE
;
A
#
# COMPACT_ATOMS: atom_id res chain seq x y z
N MET A 1 -68.34 -79.58 -21.32
CA MET A 1 -67.72 -78.64 -22.30
C MET A 1 -67.16 -77.52 -21.52
N ALA A 2 -65.87 -77.52 -21.41
CA ALA A 2 -65.08 -76.60 -20.54
C ALA A 2 -64.61 -75.40 -21.38
N ALA A 3 -64.81 -74.20 -20.87
CA ALA A 3 -64.24 -73.03 -21.42
C ALA A 3 -63.19 -72.52 -20.44
N THR A 4 -61.94 -72.68 -20.77
CA THR A 4 -60.77 -72.24 -20.07
C THR A 4 -60.56 -70.77 -20.36
N ASN A 5 -60.54 -69.96 -19.33
CA ASN A 5 -60.26 -68.55 -19.39
C ASN A 5 -58.76 -68.31 -18.96
N PRO A 6 -57.90 -67.77 -19.85
CA PRO A 6 -56.51 -67.47 -19.49
C PRO A 6 -56.44 -66.10 -18.75
N ALA A 7 -55.94 -66.12 -17.56
CA ALA A 7 -55.66 -64.97 -16.72
C ALA A 7 -54.64 -64.07 -17.43
N LEU A 8 -55.04 -62.82 -17.64
CA LEU A 8 -54.16 -61.71 -18.08
C LEU A 8 -53.23 -61.36 -16.93
N THR A 9 -51.97 -61.71 -17.09
CA THR A 9 -50.87 -61.27 -16.21
C THR A 9 -50.63 -59.79 -16.45
N GLN A 10 -51.10 -58.96 -15.57
CA GLN A 10 -50.79 -57.53 -15.57
C GLN A 10 -49.32 -57.32 -15.16
N HIS A 11 -48.46 -57.04 -16.08
CA HIS A 11 -47.11 -56.48 -15.82
C HIS A 11 -47.24 -55.06 -15.33
N THR A 12 -47.08 -54.85 -14.01
CA THR A 12 -46.87 -53.54 -13.43
C THR A 12 -45.49 -53.07 -13.79
N PRO A 13 -45.34 -51.88 -14.44
CA PRO A 13 -44.01 -51.34 -14.72
C PRO A 13 -43.35 -50.88 -13.42
N VAL A 14 -42.27 -51.54 -13.03
CA VAL A 14 -41.40 -51.13 -11.90
C VAL A 14 -40.69 -49.86 -12.29
N LYS A 15 -41.07 -48.75 -11.65
CA LYS A 15 -40.46 -47.42 -11.83
C LYS A 15 -39.03 -47.46 -11.28
N PRO A 16 -37.99 -47.16 -12.14
CA PRO A 16 -36.60 -47.22 -11.64
C PRO A 16 -36.33 -46.14 -10.61
N PRO A 17 -35.50 -46.41 -9.59
CA PRO A 17 -35.26 -45.48 -8.51
C PRO A 17 -34.55 -44.24 -9.01
N ARG A 18 -35.10 -43.06 -8.72
CA ARG A 18 -34.53 -41.75 -9.02
C ARG A 18 -33.25 -41.48 -8.18
N ARG A 19 -32.13 -42.16 -8.49
CA ARG A 19 -30.80 -41.90 -7.87
C ARG A 19 -30.10 -40.68 -8.40
N ARG A 20 -30.64 -39.98 -9.39
CA ARG A 20 -29.97 -38.88 -10.11
C ARG A 20 -30.02 -37.53 -9.37
N SER A 21 -30.90 -37.34 -8.41
CA SER A 21 -31.09 -36.07 -7.72
C SER A 21 -30.01 -35.80 -6.64
N ARG A 22 -29.64 -36.80 -5.86
CA ARG A 22 -28.66 -36.63 -4.77
C ARG A 22 -27.26 -36.26 -5.27
N ARG A 23 -26.76 -36.92 -6.30
CA ARG A 23 -25.45 -36.61 -6.92
C ARG A 23 -25.34 -35.17 -7.46
N ARG A 24 -26.43 -34.63 -8.00
CA ARG A 24 -26.48 -33.24 -8.47
C ARG A 24 -26.39 -32.26 -7.30
N HIS A 25 -27.07 -32.50 -6.21
CA HIS A 25 -27.00 -31.65 -5.01
C HIS A 25 -25.62 -31.71 -4.35
N ASP A 26 -24.97 -32.86 -4.33
CA ASP A 26 -23.63 -33.00 -3.77
C ASP A 26 -22.58 -32.31 -4.65
N CYS A 27 -22.69 -32.40 -5.97
CA CYS A 27 -21.83 -31.64 -6.90
C CYS A 27 -22.04 -30.12 -6.77
N ILE A 28 -23.27 -29.65 -6.66
CA ILE A 28 -23.55 -28.20 -6.48
C ILE A 28 -23.01 -27.71 -5.14
N ARG A 29 -23.20 -28.48 -4.06
CA ARG A 29 -22.63 -28.16 -2.75
C ARG A 29 -21.11 -28.09 -2.79
N ALA A 30 -20.45 -29.05 -3.42
CA ALA A 30 -19.00 -29.05 -3.60
C ALA A 30 -18.52 -27.81 -4.38
N VAL A 31 -19.16 -27.50 -5.50
CA VAL A 31 -18.82 -26.32 -6.31
C VAL A 31 -19.04 -25.02 -5.52
N CYS A 32 -20.17 -24.89 -4.82
CA CYS A 32 -20.44 -23.73 -3.98
C CYS A 32 -19.41 -23.58 -2.84
N PHE A 33 -19.01 -24.70 -2.23
CA PHE A 33 -17.98 -24.70 -1.20
C PHE A 33 -16.62 -24.24 -1.75
N PHE A 34 -16.19 -24.78 -2.90
CA PHE A 34 -14.94 -24.33 -3.54
C PHE A 34 -14.97 -22.86 -3.92
N LEU A 35 -16.10 -22.38 -4.45
CA LEU A 35 -16.27 -20.96 -4.77
C LEU A 35 -16.20 -20.09 -3.52
N ALA A 36 -16.87 -20.49 -2.45
CA ALA A 36 -16.85 -19.76 -1.17
C ALA A 36 -15.43 -19.70 -0.58
N VAL A 37 -14.70 -20.82 -0.58
CA VAL A 37 -13.30 -20.87 -0.14
C VAL A 37 -12.40 -20.00 -1.03
N SER A 38 -12.57 -20.06 -2.35
CA SER A 38 -11.79 -19.22 -3.28
C SER A 38 -12.01 -17.73 -3.03
N VAL A 39 -13.26 -17.31 -2.84
CA VAL A 39 -13.59 -15.91 -2.52
C VAL A 39 -13.01 -15.51 -1.16
N ALA A 40 -13.10 -16.36 -0.15
CA ALA A 40 -12.55 -16.09 1.18
C ALA A 40 -11.02 -15.93 1.15
N VAL A 41 -10.32 -16.80 0.42
CA VAL A 41 -8.86 -16.73 0.23
C VAL A 41 -8.48 -15.46 -0.53
N SER A 42 -9.17 -15.14 -1.61
CA SER A 42 -8.92 -13.92 -2.41
C SER A 42 -9.14 -12.66 -1.58
N ALA A 43 -10.22 -12.59 -0.80
CA ALA A 43 -10.51 -11.48 0.10
C ALA A 43 -9.44 -11.35 1.20
N GLY A 44 -9.00 -12.48 1.78
CA GLY A 44 -7.94 -12.50 2.80
C GLY A 44 -6.61 -11.98 2.25
N ILE A 45 -6.20 -12.42 1.06
CA ILE A 45 -4.98 -11.94 0.40
C ILE A 45 -5.10 -10.46 0.07
N SER A 46 -6.24 -10.00 -0.46
CA SER A 46 -6.46 -8.57 -0.75
C SER A 46 -6.32 -7.69 0.48
N VAL A 47 -6.92 -8.07 1.60
CA VAL A 47 -6.81 -7.30 2.86
C VAL A 47 -5.37 -7.30 3.37
N LEU A 48 -4.67 -8.43 3.31
CA LEU A 48 -3.28 -8.54 3.74
C LEU A 48 -2.37 -7.65 2.90
N VAL A 49 -2.47 -7.73 1.58
CA VAL A 49 -1.71 -6.91 0.64
C VAL A 49 -2.00 -5.42 0.85
N HIS A 50 -3.28 -5.05 1.02
CA HIS A 50 -3.65 -3.66 1.25
C HIS A 50 -3.06 -3.10 2.55
N ARG A 51 -3.04 -3.91 3.63
CA ARG A 51 -2.42 -3.50 4.91
C ARG A 51 -0.90 -3.38 4.85
N TRP A 52 -0.25 -4.19 4.02
CA TRP A 52 1.21 -4.20 3.92
C TRP A 52 1.76 -3.21 2.89
N LEU A 53 0.98 -2.89 1.86
CA LEU A 53 1.39 -1.98 0.79
C LEU A 53 0.74 -0.60 0.86
N ALA A 54 -0.14 -0.33 1.84
CA ALA A 54 -0.71 0.99 1.99
C ALA A 54 0.41 1.99 2.39
N PRO A 55 0.74 2.98 1.54
CA PRO A 55 1.77 3.95 1.87
C PRO A 55 1.32 4.79 3.07
N VAL A 56 2.23 5.00 4.01
CA VAL A 56 2.00 5.92 5.11
C VAL A 56 2.13 7.35 4.57
N THR A 57 1.13 8.19 4.83
CA THR A 57 1.20 9.61 4.46
C THR A 57 1.81 10.39 5.61
N VAL A 58 2.84 11.19 5.31
CA VAL A 58 3.55 12.03 6.28
C VAL A 58 3.63 13.46 5.78
N SER A 59 3.84 14.42 6.68
CA SER A 59 4.01 15.84 6.33
C SER A 59 5.44 16.31 6.57
N PHE A 60 5.87 17.24 5.72
CA PHE A 60 7.18 17.89 5.79
C PHE A 60 7.02 19.39 5.59
N ASP A 61 7.60 20.19 6.50
CA ASP A 61 7.60 21.65 6.37
C ASP A 61 8.84 22.12 5.61
N LEU A 62 8.64 22.27 4.31
CA LEU A 62 9.66 22.79 3.40
C LEU A 62 10.04 24.23 3.74
N THR A 63 9.05 25.07 4.06
CA THR A 63 9.28 26.50 4.31
C THR A 63 10.16 26.69 5.55
N LEU A 64 9.79 26.03 6.65
CA LEU A 64 10.57 26.06 7.89
C LEU A 64 12.02 25.57 7.64
N THR A 65 12.20 24.51 6.89
CA THR A 65 13.53 23.93 6.62
C THR A 65 14.40 24.87 5.77
N VAL A 66 13.82 25.50 4.76
CA VAL A 66 14.53 26.48 3.91
C VAL A 66 14.86 27.75 4.69
N ASP A 67 13.94 28.23 5.51
CA ASP A 67 14.17 29.44 6.32
C ASP A 67 15.27 29.20 7.37
N GLN A 68 15.28 28.06 8.03
CA GLN A 68 16.37 27.68 8.94
C GLN A 68 17.73 27.61 8.24
N PHE A 69 17.78 27.04 7.04
CA PHE A 69 19.00 27.01 6.24
C PHE A 69 19.49 28.43 5.89
N ARG A 70 18.57 29.33 5.51
CA ARG A 70 18.89 30.73 5.20
C ARG A 70 19.42 31.46 6.42
N ASP A 71 18.80 31.25 7.58
CA ASP A 71 19.24 31.87 8.83
C ASP A 71 20.65 31.38 9.24
N GLN A 72 20.93 30.08 9.09
CA GLN A 72 22.26 29.52 9.33
C GLN A 72 23.30 30.11 8.36
N MET A 73 22.99 30.24 7.08
CA MET A 73 23.84 30.88 6.09
C MET A 73 24.10 32.35 6.45
N ALA A 74 23.05 33.09 6.85
CA ALA A 74 23.18 34.49 7.24
C ALA A 74 24.08 34.67 8.45
N GLN A 75 24.04 33.73 9.41
CA GLN A 75 24.93 33.74 10.58
C GLN A 75 26.40 33.46 10.24
N GLN A 76 26.65 32.64 9.20
CA GLN A 76 28.01 32.33 8.73
C GLN A 76 28.63 33.46 7.90
N ILE A 77 27.80 34.32 7.30
CA ILE A 77 28.26 35.49 6.54
C ILE A 77 28.56 36.60 7.55
N SER A 78 29.80 36.66 8.04
CA SER A 78 30.24 37.78 8.82
C SER A 78 30.91 38.86 7.95
N ALA A 79 30.95 40.10 8.43
CA ALA A 79 31.61 41.20 7.71
C ALA A 79 33.10 40.94 7.51
N GLU A 80 33.73 40.06 8.27
CA GLU A 80 35.13 39.70 8.20
C GLU A 80 35.45 38.62 7.19
N HIS A 81 34.41 37.76 6.82
CA HIS A 81 34.56 36.66 5.89
C HIS A 81 33.33 36.60 4.92
N PRO A 82 33.24 37.51 3.97
CA PRO A 82 32.15 37.48 3.00
C PRO A 82 32.30 36.26 2.09
N LEU A 83 31.24 35.42 2.06
CA LEU A 83 31.16 34.31 1.10
C LEU A 83 31.07 34.87 -0.32
N THR A 84 31.77 34.24 -1.24
CA THR A 84 31.65 34.57 -2.67
C THR A 84 30.32 34.05 -3.23
N GLU A 85 29.83 34.66 -4.31
CA GLU A 85 28.60 34.21 -4.98
C GLU A 85 28.68 32.74 -5.39
N ASP A 86 29.84 32.27 -5.84
CA ASP A 86 30.06 30.86 -6.19
C ASP A 86 29.95 29.93 -5.00
N GLN A 87 30.47 30.33 -3.84
CA GLN A 87 30.35 29.54 -2.59
C GLN A 87 28.88 29.46 -2.11
N ILE A 88 28.15 30.56 -2.18
CA ILE A 88 26.72 30.60 -1.86
C ILE A 88 25.93 29.66 -2.80
N ALA A 89 26.19 29.77 -4.12
CA ALA A 89 25.57 28.93 -5.12
C ALA A 89 25.89 27.44 -4.92
N GLN A 90 27.13 27.11 -4.63
CA GLN A 90 27.57 25.75 -4.37
C GLN A 90 26.90 25.17 -3.08
N THR A 91 26.89 25.91 -2.00
CA THR A 91 26.27 25.48 -0.73
C THR A 91 24.77 25.30 -0.89
N SER A 92 24.10 26.19 -1.64
CA SER A 92 22.68 26.09 -1.93
C SER A 92 22.35 24.84 -2.77
N ARG A 93 23.19 24.49 -3.74
CA ARG A 93 23.03 23.25 -4.51
C ARG A 93 23.23 22.02 -3.64
N ARG A 94 24.29 21.98 -2.83
CA ARG A 94 24.53 20.87 -1.88
C ARG A 94 23.35 20.67 -0.94
N PHE A 95 22.78 21.75 -0.43
CA PHE A 95 21.58 21.68 0.41
C PHE A 95 20.37 21.10 -0.35
N GLN A 96 20.11 21.55 -1.59
CA GLN A 96 19.03 21.03 -2.40
C GLN A 96 19.20 19.54 -2.69
N ASP A 97 20.40 19.11 -3.04
CA ASP A 97 20.71 17.71 -3.30
C ASP A 97 20.55 16.87 -2.04
N ALA A 98 21.10 17.32 -0.89
CA ALA A 98 20.95 16.64 0.39
C ALA A 98 19.47 16.52 0.82
N MET A 99 18.68 17.57 0.60
CA MET A 99 17.25 17.56 0.90
C MET A 99 16.48 16.56 0.01
N ASN A 100 16.72 16.61 -1.30
CA ASN A 100 16.07 15.69 -2.24
C ASN A 100 16.43 14.23 -1.95
N ASP A 101 17.69 13.95 -1.67
CA ASP A 101 18.17 12.62 -1.32
C ASP A 101 17.57 12.13 -0.02
N SER A 102 17.49 12.99 1.01
CA SER A 102 16.90 12.64 2.31
C SER A 102 15.41 12.33 2.19
N LEU A 103 14.65 13.15 1.44
CA LEU A 103 13.23 12.91 1.18
C LEU A 103 13.01 11.60 0.39
N GLN A 104 13.83 11.35 -0.63
CA GLN A 104 13.73 10.15 -1.44
C GLN A 104 14.08 8.89 -0.63
N GLU A 105 15.12 8.95 0.18
CA GLU A 105 15.54 7.86 1.06
C GLU A 105 14.46 7.54 2.10
N TYR A 106 13.92 8.57 2.75
CA TYR A 106 12.82 8.40 3.71
C TYR A 106 11.60 7.75 3.06
N SER A 107 11.17 8.26 1.90
CA SER A 107 10.03 7.72 1.15
C SER A 107 10.22 6.24 0.80
N ARG A 108 11.42 5.84 0.36
CA ARG A 108 11.74 4.45 0.02
C ARG A 108 11.80 3.53 1.23
N THR A 109 12.44 3.99 2.31
CA THR A 109 12.66 3.17 3.52
C THR A 109 11.36 2.93 4.28
N HIS A 110 10.50 3.94 4.37
CA HIS A 110 9.25 3.88 5.12
C HIS A 110 8.02 3.62 4.26
N HIS A 111 8.18 3.44 2.95
CA HIS A 111 7.06 3.35 1.99
C HIS A 111 6.07 4.49 2.16
N ALA A 112 6.59 5.71 2.41
CA ALA A 112 5.80 6.87 2.75
C ALA A 112 5.58 7.80 1.55
N VAL A 113 4.40 8.42 1.50
CA VAL A 113 4.11 9.56 0.63
C VAL A 113 4.28 10.83 1.45
N ILE A 114 5.22 11.69 1.05
CA ILE A 114 5.54 12.93 1.75
C ILE A 114 4.72 14.07 1.16
N LEU A 115 3.93 14.73 1.98
CA LEU A 115 3.16 15.91 1.62
C LEU A 115 3.81 17.16 2.23
N VAL A 116 3.73 18.28 1.54
CA VAL A 116 4.14 19.56 2.14
C VAL A 116 3.08 20.04 3.13
N THR A 117 3.53 20.58 4.27
CA THR A 117 2.65 21.02 5.38
C THR A 117 1.46 21.89 4.93
N PRO A 118 1.58 22.85 4.00
CA PRO A 118 0.43 23.62 3.52
C PRO A 118 -0.66 22.80 2.82
N ALA A 119 -0.34 21.59 2.35
CA ALA A 119 -1.32 20.70 1.69
C ALA A 119 -2.05 19.78 2.69
N VAL A 120 -1.66 19.80 3.96
CA VAL A 120 -2.20 18.93 5.01
C VAL A 120 -3.09 19.73 5.96
N VAL A 121 -4.34 19.28 6.12
CA VAL A 121 -5.28 19.94 7.06
C VAL A 121 -5.10 19.41 8.48
N THR A 122 -5.05 18.09 8.66
CA THR A 122 -4.83 17.44 9.98
C THR A 122 -4.48 15.95 9.79
N GLY A 123 -3.87 15.35 10.82
CA GLY A 123 -3.84 13.88 10.98
C GLY A 123 -2.68 13.14 10.33
N THR A 124 -1.70 13.84 9.77
CA THR A 124 -0.46 13.24 9.27
C THR A 124 0.68 13.45 10.27
N PRO A 125 1.52 12.42 10.51
CA PRO A 125 2.74 12.59 11.28
C PRO A 125 3.68 13.59 10.60
N ASP A 126 4.29 14.49 11.37
CA ASP A 126 5.29 15.44 10.90
C ASP A 126 6.68 14.81 11.01
N ILE A 127 7.41 14.78 9.89
CA ILE A 127 8.76 14.24 9.79
C ILE A 127 9.81 15.32 9.57
N THR A 128 9.47 16.58 9.74
CA THR A 128 10.37 17.72 9.47
C THR A 128 11.69 17.60 10.24
N ALA A 129 11.64 17.24 11.52
CA ALA A 129 12.84 17.07 12.35
C ALA A 129 13.74 15.93 11.86
N ASP A 130 13.17 14.81 11.44
CA ASP A 130 13.92 13.65 10.94
C ASP A 130 14.63 13.98 9.62
N ILE A 131 13.93 14.66 8.72
CA ILE A 131 14.51 15.11 7.44
C ILE A 131 15.60 16.18 7.67
N GLN A 132 15.39 17.12 8.56
CA GLN A 132 16.40 18.13 8.91
C GLN A 132 17.68 17.48 9.45
N ALA A 133 17.55 16.49 10.34
CA ALA A 133 18.70 15.74 10.85
C ALA A 133 19.46 15.00 9.72
N ALA A 134 18.73 14.35 8.82
CA ALA A 134 19.33 13.66 7.67
C ALA A 134 20.04 14.62 6.69
N ILE A 135 19.45 15.80 6.45
CA ILE A 135 20.09 16.86 5.65
C ILE A 135 21.39 17.32 6.32
N ALA A 136 21.36 17.59 7.63
CA ALA A 136 22.55 18.03 8.37
C ALA A 136 23.68 16.98 8.30
N GLU A 137 23.34 15.70 8.42
CA GLU A 137 24.31 14.60 8.29
C GLU A 137 24.94 14.57 6.90
N LYS A 138 24.13 14.67 5.82
CA LYS A 138 24.61 14.69 4.44
C LYS A 138 25.44 15.94 4.11
N MET A 139 25.11 17.08 4.70
CA MET A 139 25.87 18.31 4.54
C MET A 139 27.24 18.23 5.24
N ASN A 140 27.32 17.56 6.40
CA ASN A 140 28.56 17.40 7.16
C ASN A 140 29.43 16.24 6.66
N GLY A 141 28.83 15.18 6.09
CA GLY A 141 29.54 13.98 5.61
C GLY A 141 30.13 14.09 4.21
N GLY A 142 30.05 15.26 3.58
CA GLY A 142 30.56 15.52 2.22
C GLY A 142 31.94 16.22 2.19
N GLU A 143 32.70 16.20 3.29
CA GLU A 143 34.10 16.64 3.35
C GLU A 143 35.07 15.49 3.14
#